data_3b0bf32f237ef09a875d8cfcb575c744
#
_entry.id   3b0bf32f237ef09a875d8cfcb575c744
#
_cell.length_a   1.000
_cell.length_b   1.000
_cell.length_c   1.000
_cell.angle_alpha   90.00
_cell.angle_beta   90.00
_cell.angle_gamma   90.00
#
_symmetry.space_group_name_H-M   'P 1'
#
loop_
_entity.id
_entity.type
_entity.pdbx_description
1 polymer ?
#
loop_
_entity_poly.entity_id
_entity_poly.type
_entity_poly.pdbx_seq_one_letter_code
_entity_poly.pdbx_strand_id
1 'polypeptide(L)'
;MPQIGCGCRVCTSADPRDRRRRCGAYVTAEDGAAFLIDTPPELRLACVELGVSKVDAVVLTHAHMDHVAGFDDLRRFNTLNGEKVPCEPGDPLYRGLPYRIVGKPMPCYAMEETIGQMHRIFPYISGKGGANGLFRPQIEFDSAEAFSVGSVRVERLMVEHGFPCCGYLFSEGGARIAYVSDCHELPDATLERVKGVDVMVLNCLREREHPTHLSLKRALGYLDRIAPKRAFFVHMCHDLSHVEWLSRLAGTCAEPAYDGLEVEVGNGGGR
;
A
#
# COMPACT_ATOMS: atom_id res chain seq x y z
N MET A 1 -9.99 6.77 10.90
CA MET A 1 -9.32 5.68 11.64
C MET A 1 -9.60 5.84 13.12
N PRO A 2 -10.16 4.84 13.82
CA PRO A 2 -10.39 4.89 15.26
C PRO A 2 -9.09 5.06 16.05
N GLN A 3 -9.17 5.73 17.22
CA GLN A 3 -8.02 6.01 18.07
C GLN A 3 -8.17 5.36 19.45
N ILE A 4 -7.04 4.92 20.00
CA ILE A 4 -6.98 4.31 21.34
C ILE A 4 -7.49 5.31 22.38
N GLY A 5 -8.45 4.88 23.23
CA GLY A 5 -9.02 5.70 24.30
C GLY A 5 -10.03 6.78 23.84
N CYS A 6 -10.35 6.86 22.55
CA CYS A 6 -11.32 7.82 22.05
C CYS A 6 -12.73 7.24 22.04
N GLY A 7 -13.66 7.90 22.73
CA GLY A 7 -15.09 7.54 22.79
C GLY A 7 -15.98 8.36 21.83
N CYS A 8 -15.41 9.00 20.78
CA CYS A 8 -16.23 9.78 19.86
C CYS A 8 -17.12 8.87 18.99
N ARG A 9 -18.13 9.46 18.35
CA ARG A 9 -19.13 8.75 17.54
C ARG A 9 -18.53 7.90 16.40
N VAL A 10 -17.37 8.29 15.84
CA VAL A 10 -16.68 7.54 14.79
C VAL A 10 -15.90 6.36 15.37
N CYS A 11 -15.16 6.59 16.47
CA CYS A 11 -14.37 5.53 17.11
C CYS A 11 -15.24 4.43 17.75
N THR A 12 -16.48 4.73 18.10
CA THR A 12 -17.46 3.79 18.69
C THR A 12 -18.55 3.36 17.70
N SER A 13 -18.43 3.74 16.43
CA SER A 13 -19.40 3.43 15.38
C SER A 13 -19.58 1.92 15.17
N ALA A 14 -20.81 1.50 14.92
CA ALA A 14 -21.14 0.15 14.49
C ALA A 14 -20.98 -0.04 12.96
N ASP A 15 -20.88 1.04 12.18
CA ASP A 15 -20.63 0.95 10.74
C ASP A 15 -19.19 0.44 10.50
N PRO A 16 -19.01 -0.71 9.84
CA PRO A 16 -17.68 -1.24 9.56
C PRO A 16 -16.81 -0.29 8.74
N ARG A 17 -17.41 0.57 7.90
CA ARG A 17 -16.69 1.55 7.08
C ARG A 17 -16.06 2.69 7.91
N ASP A 18 -16.45 2.85 9.18
CA ASP A 18 -15.82 3.77 10.12
C ASP A 18 -14.61 3.15 10.83
N ARG A 19 -14.47 1.82 10.79
CA ARG A 19 -13.36 1.07 11.42
C ARG A 19 -12.12 0.97 10.53
N ARG A 20 -11.89 2.00 9.72
CA ARG A 20 -10.75 2.04 8.78
C ARG A 20 -9.43 1.72 9.46
N ARG A 21 -8.69 0.80 8.87
CA ARG A 21 -7.31 0.44 9.21
C ARG A 21 -6.34 1.48 8.65
N ARG A 22 -5.05 1.30 8.92
CA ARG A 22 -3.99 2.10 8.31
C ARG A 22 -3.89 1.81 6.83
N CYS A 23 -3.36 2.79 6.07
CA CYS A 23 -3.34 2.73 4.62
C CYS A 23 -2.47 1.59 4.09
N GLY A 24 -2.99 0.89 3.13
CA GLY A 24 -2.33 -0.11 2.31
C GLY A 24 -3.27 -0.52 1.20
N ALA A 25 -2.72 -1.03 0.11
CA ALA A 25 -3.53 -1.55 -0.98
C ALA A 25 -2.94 -2.85 -1.54
N TYR A 26 -3.81 -3.66 -2.12
CA TYR A 26 -3.45 -4.85 -2.85
C TYR A 26 -3.87 -4.67 -4.31
N VAL A 27 -2.93 -4.85 -5.21
CA VAL A 27 -3.13 -4.66 -6.66
C VAL A 27 -2.99 -6.00 -7.35
N THR A 28 -3.91 -6.30 -8.26
CA THR A 28 -3.84 -7.45 -9.17
C THR A 28 -3.78 -6.97 -10.61
N ALA A 29 -2.83 -7.48 -11.37
CA ALA A 29 -2.63 -7.20 -12.78
C ALA A 29 -3.47 -8.14 -13.67
N GLU A 30 -3.69 -7.77 -14.93
CA GLU A 30 -4.41 -8.60 -15.91
C GLU A 30 -3.72 -9.96 -16.17
N ASP A 31 -2.38 -10.01 -16.08
CA ASP A 31 -1.60 -11.25 -16.21
C ASP A 31 -1.59 -12.10 -14.92
N GLY A 32 -2.30 -11.67 -13.88
CA GLY A 32 -2.40 -12.33 -12.59
C GLY A 32 -1.20 -12.10 -11.66
N ALA A 33 -0.28 -11.20 -11.97
CA ALA A 33 0.71 -10.71 -11.01
C ALA A 33 0.00 -9.90 -9.91
N ALA A 34 0.55 -9.93 -8.69
CA ALA A 34 -0.08 -9.25 -7.56
C ALA A 34 0.95 -8.62 -6.64
N PHE A 35 0.68 -7.44 -6.11
CA PHE A 35 1.60 -6.76 -5.22
C PHE A 35 0.90 -5.90 -4.16
N LEU A 36 1.63 -5.62 -3.09
CA LEU A 36 1.18 -4.75 -2.01
C LEU A 36 1.75 -3.34 -2.17
N ILE A 37 0.94 -2.35 -1.85
CA ILE A 37 1.39 -0.98 -1.59
C ILE A 37 1.34 -0.79 -0.09
N ASP A 38 2.50 -0.60 0.53
CA ASP A 38 2.73 -0.55 1.96
C ASP A 38 2.36 -1.85 2.73
N THR A 39 2.84 -1.94 3.95
CA THR A 39 2.65 -3.09 4.84
C THR A 39 2.24 -2.60 6.24
N PRO A 40 1.03 -2.07 6.40
CA PRO A 40 0.57 -1.49 7.66
C PRO A 40 0.49 -2.54 8.79
N PRO A 41 0.41 -2.11 10.06
CA PRO A 41 0.33 -3.03 11.21
C PRO A 41 -0.76 -4.09 11.11
N GLU A 42 -1.86 -3.79 10.46
CA GLU A 42 -2.99 -4.70 10.28
C GLU A 42 -2.87 -5.62 9.04
N LEU A 43 -1.73 -5.60 8.32
CA LEU A 43 -1.52 -6.36 7.09
C LEU A 43 -1.96 -7.82 7.20
N ARG A 44 -1.50 -8.53 8.22
CA ARG A 44 -1.84 -9.95 8.42
C ARG A 44 -3.34 -10.16 8.55
N LEU A 45 -4.00 -9.34 9.35
CA LEU A 45 -5.44 -9.44 9.56
C LEU A 45 -6.21 -9.15 8.28
N ALA A 46 -5.82 -8.10 7.54
CA ALA A 46 -6.41 -7.74 6.25
C ALA A 46 -6.24 -8.86 5.22
N CYS A 47 -5.03 -9.41 5.08
CA CYS A 47 -4.77 -10.50 4.14
C CYS A 47 -5.57 -11.78 4.47
N VAL A 48 -5.74 -12.12 5.75
CA VAL A 48 -6.55 -13.27 6.18
C VAL A 48 -8.02 -13.04 5.87
N GLU A 49 -8.55 -11.86 6.20
CA GLU A 49 -9.96 -11.51 5.99
C GLU A 49 -10.33 -11.42 4.51
N LEU A 50 -9.46 -10.85 3.69
CA LEU A 50 -9.67 -10.68 2.25
C LEU A 50 -9.17 -11.87 1.40
N GLY A 51 -8.65 -12.93 2.02
CA GLY A 51 -8.19 -14.13 1.32
C GLY A 51 -6.94 -13.91 0.45
N VAL A 52 -6.12 -12.90 0.75
CA VAL A 52 -4.88 -12.62 -0.01
C VAL A 52 -3.87 -13.72 0.25
N SER A 53 -3.52 -14.48 -0.78
CA SER A 53 -2.59 -15.62 -0.71
C SER A 53 -1.40 -15.50 -1.67
N LYS A 54 -1.39 -14.52 -2.57
CA LYS A 54 -0.33 -14.29 -3.55
C LYS A 54 0.17 -12.85 -3.44
N VAL A 55 1.48 -12.66 -3.30
CA VAL A 55 2.15 -11.36 -3.39
C VAL A 55 3.47 -11.58 -4.10
N ASP A 56 3.64 -11.00 -5.26
CA ASP A 56 4.85 -11.13 -6.10
C ASP A 56 5.86 -10.01 -5.83
N ALA A 57 5.40 -8.86 -5.34
CA ALA A 57 6.24 -7.71 -5.01
C ALA A 57 5.61 -6.84 -3.90
N VAL A 58 6.40 -5.96 -3.33
CA VAL A 58 5.95 -4.89 -2.43
C VAL A 58 6.47 -3.55 -2.92
N VAL A 59 5.66 -2.52 -2.79
CA VAL A 59 5.99 -1.14 -3.14
C VAL A 59 5.78 -0.29 -1.89
N LEU A 60 6.81 0.37 -1.36
CA LEU A 60 6.69 1.18 -0.15
C LEU A 60 6.68 2.67 -0.49
N THR A 61 5.74 3.40 0.07
CA THR A 61 5.64 4.84 -0.09
C THR A 61 6.66 5.57 0.79
N HIS A 62 6.79 5.16 2.05
CA HIS A 62 7.74 5.70 3.03
C HIS A 62 7.83 4.78 4.26
N ALA A 63 8.68 5.13 5.24
CA ALA A 63 8.99 4.25 6.36
C ALA A 63 8.32 4.64 7.69
N HIS A 64 7.20 5.37 7.68
CA HIS A 64 6.40 5.54 8.90
C HIS A 64 5.80 4.21 9.35
N MET A 65 5.69 4.00 10.66
CA MET A 65 5.28 2.72 11.24
C MET A 65 3.86 2.29 10.85
N ASP A 66 2.98 3.22 10.60
CA ASP A 66 1.63 2.94 10.11
C ASP A 66 1.60 2.45 8.65
N HIS A 67 2.73 2.52 7.93
CA HIS A 67 2.92 2.00 6.59
C HIS A 67 3.81 0.76 6.51
N VAL A 68 4.67 0.51 7.53
CA VAL A 68 5.66 -0.58 7.42
C VAL A 68 5.65 -1.56 8.59
N ALA A 69 4.89 -1.34 9.68
CA ALA A 69 5.00 -2.19 10.87
C ALA A 69 4.57 -3.66 10.66
N GLY A 70 3.81 -3.96 9.62
CA GLY A 70 3.43 -5.34 9.24
C GLY A 70 4.44 -6.04 8.32
N PHE A 71 5.60 -5.43 8.04
CA PHE A 71 6.58 -5.93 7.07
C PHE A 71 7.09 -7.34 7.37
N ASP A 72 7.17 -7.74 8.64
CA ASP A 72 7.62 -9.09 9.02
C ASP A 72 6.68 -10.20 8.53
N ASP A 73 5.39 -9.91 8.38
CA ASP A 73 4.41 -10.88 7.89
C ASP A 73 4.62 -11.29 6.42
N LEU A 74 5.42 -10.52 5.65
CA LEU A 74 5.80 -10.85 4.28
C LEU A 74 6.52 -12.22 4.16
N ARG A 75 7.19 -12.68 5.23
CA ARG A 75 7.82 -14.00 5.29
C ARG A 75 6.85 -15.14 4.91
N ARG A 76 5.54 -14.94 5.16
CA ARG A 76 4.55 -15.96 4.79
C ARG A 76 4.41 -16.07 3.28
N PHE A 77 4.43 -14.96 2.56
CA PHE A 77 4.37 -14.97 1.09
C PHE A 77 5.65 -15.54 0.47
N ASN A 78 6.84 -15.28 1.04
CA ASN A 78 8.06 -15.98 0.60
C ASN A 78 7.89 -17.51 0.67
N THR A 79 7.24 -18.01 1.74
CA THR A 79 6.98 -19.45 1.91
C THR A 79 5.93 -19.96 0.93
N LEU A 80 4.87 -19.20 0.68
CA LEU A 80 3.80 -19.57 -0.26
C LEU A 80 4.31 -19.62 -1.70
N ASN A 81 5.20 -18.71 -2.07
CA ASN A 81 5.85 -18.63 -3.38
C ASN A 81 7.09 -19.53 -3.49
N GLY A 82 7.47 -20.21 -2.39
CA GLY A 82 8.69 -21.01 -2.31
C GLY A 82 8.54 -22.39 -2.93
N GLU A 83 9.69 -23.02 -3.19
CA GLU A 83 9.80 -24.33 -3.80
C GLU A 83 9.97 -25.43 -2.74
N LYS A 84 9.37 -26.60 -2.98
CA LYS A 84 9.63 -27.80 -2.19
C LYS A 84 10.93 -28.45 -2.65
N VAL A 85 11.93 -28.48 -1.77
CA VAL A 85 13.23 -29.11 -2.01
C VAL A 85 13.33 -30.36 -1.17
N PRO A 86 13.79 -31.53 -1.72
CA PRO A 86 14.01 -32.74 -0.95
C PRO A 86 14.87 -32.49 0.29
N CYS A 87 14.58 -33.18 1.38
CA CYS A 87 15.30 -33.03 2.64
C CYS A 87 15.44 -34.40 3.32
N GLU A 88 16.67 -34.84 3.54
CA GLU A 88 16.98 -36.15 4.12
C GLU A 88 17.14 -36.04 5.66
N PRO A 89 16.98 -37.15 6.41
CA PRO A 89 17.11 -37.15 7.86
C PRO A 89 18.42 -36.61 8.44
N GLY A 90 19.48 -36.52 7.65
CA GLY A 90 20.78 -35.94 8.05
C GLY A 90 20.91 -34.44 7.79
N ASP A 91 19.96 -33.83 7.10
CA ASP A 91 19.99 -32.38 6.82
C ASP A 91 19.73 -31.58 8.11
N PRO A 92 20.58 -30.57 8.45
CA PRO A 92 20.35 -29.70 9.61
C PRO A 92 18.98 -29.01 9.64
N LEU A 93 18.33 -28.88 8.48
CA LEU A 93 17.01 -28.26 8.33
C LEU A 93 15.88 -29.29 8.31
N TYR A 94 16.18 -30.59 8.44
CA TYR A 94 15.17 -31.63 8.52
C TYR A 94 14.24 -31.46 9.72
N ARG A 95 12.93 -31.51 9.49
CA ARG A 95 11.88 -31.34 10.52
C ARG A 95 10.88 -32.50 10.51
N GLY A 96 11.31 -33.69 10.14
CA GLY A 96 10.45 -34.87 10.04
C GLY A 96 9.63 -34.98 8.75
N LEU A 97 9.88 -34.11 7.78
CA LEU A 97 9.25 -34.17 6.46
C LEU A 97 10.30 -34.47 5.37
N PRO A 98 9.93 -35.24 4.32
CA PRO A 98 10.85 -35.59 3.24
C PRO A 98 11.19 -34.41 2.32
N TYR A 99 10.77 -33.22 2.65
CA TYR A 99 11.05 -31.98 1.95
C TYR A 99 11.11 -30.79 2.91
N ARG A 100 11.76 -29.74 2.48
CA ARG A 100 11.68 -28.38 3.06
C ARG A 100 11.20 -27.38 2.02
N ILE A 101 10.67 -26.25 2.48
CA ILE A 101 10.32 -25.16 1.59
C ILE A 101 11.48 -24.16 1.58
N VAL A 102 12.01 -23.88 0.40
CA VAL A 102 12.95 -22.78 0.17
C VAL A 102 12.13 -21.58 -0.28
N GLY A 103 12.10 -20.54 0.55
CA GLY A 103 11.37 -19.32 0.25
C GLY A 103 11.96 -18.60 -0.97
N LYS A 104 11.10 -18.03 -1.78
CA LYS A 104 11.51 -17.18 -2.89
C LYS A 104 11.67 -15.73 -2.39
N PRO A 105 12.83 -15.08 -2.62
CA PRO A 105 13.00 -13.67 -2.35
C PRO A 105 11.96 -12.84 -3.08
N MET A 106 11.47 -11.79 -2.40
CA MET A 106 10.43 -10.89 -2.91
C MET A 106 11.05 -9.53 -3.21
N PRO A 107 10.88 -8.97 -4.42
CA PRO A 107 11.28 -7.61 -4.72
C PRO A 107 10.47 -6.62 -3.89
N CYS A 108 11.16 -5.62 -3.36
CA CYS A 108 10.57 -4.51 -2.61
C CYS A 108 11.12 -3.19 -3.15
N TYR A 109 10.25 -2.45 -3.81
CA TYR A 109 10.60 -1.18 -4.44
C TYR A 109 10.31 -0.01 -3.50
N ALA A 110 11.30 0.84 -3.30
CA ALA A 110 11.18 2.01 -2.43
C ALA A 110 12.22 3.08 -2.81
N MET A 111 12.10 4.27 -2.23
CA MET A 111 13.17 5.28 -2.31
C MET A 111 14.41 4.79 -1.55
N GLU A 112 15.60 5.21 -1.98
CA GLU A 112 16.87 4.86 -1.30
C GLU A 112 16.85 5.22 0.18
N GLU A 113 16.30 6.40 0.53
CA GLU A 113 16.14 6.85 1.90
C GLU A 113 15.22 5.94 2.71
N THR A 114 14.12 5.49 2.09
CA THR A 114 13.18 4.53 2.69
C THR A 114 13.85 3.20 2.93
N ILE A 115 14.62 2.68 1.97
CA ILE A 115 15.40 1.44 2.10
C ILE A 115 16.37 1.55 3.27
N GLY A 116 17.12 2.66 3.35
CA GLY A 116 18.03 2.92 4.47
C GLY A 116 17.34 2.94 5.83
N GLN A 117 16.09 3.41 5.90
CA GLN A 117 15.27 3.37 7.11
C GLN A 117 14.76 1.97 7.42
N MET A 118 14.30 1.21 6.42
CA MET A 118 13.89 -0.18 6.57
C MET A 118 14.99 -1.06 7.14
N HIS A 119 16.23 -0.88 6.70
CA HIS A 119 17.40 -1.57 7.27
C HIS A 119 17.65 -1.24 8.76
N ARG A 120 17.32 -0.03 9.21
CA ARG A 120 17.43 0.36 10.62
C ARG A 120 16.26 -0.15 11.46
N ILE A 121 15.04 -0.13 10.93
CA ILE A 121 13.83 -0.59 11.61
C ILE A 121 13.83 -2.13 11.72
N PHE A 122 14.23 -2.83 10.65
CA PHE A 122 14.24 -4.29 10.56
C PHE A 122 15.65 -4.83 10.26
N PRO A 123 16.63 -4.67 11.17
CA PRO A 123 18.03 -5.01 10.90
C PRO A 123 18.25 -6.50 10.57
N TYR A 124 17.37 -7.38 11.03
CA TYR A 124 17.43 -8.82 10.77
C TYR A 124 17.07 -9.20 9.33
N ILE A 125 16.41 -8.33 8.57
CA ILE A 125 16.07 -8.56 7.15
C ILE A 125 17.31 -8.45 6.27
N SER A 126 18.21 -7.50 6.57
CA SER A 126 19.42 -7.20 5.80
C SER A 126 20.58 -8.13 6.08
N GLY A 127 20.56 -8.89 7.18
CA GLY A 127 21.69 -9.67 7.64
C GLY A 127 21.99 -10.86 6.75
N LYS A 128 23.24 -10.99 6.26
CA LYS A 128 23.80 -12.20 5.63
C LYS A 128 23.91 -13.38 6.60
N GLY A 129 23.52 -13.21 7.85
CA GLY A 129 23.72 -14.12 8.95
C GLY A 129 22.43 -14.78 9.43
N GLY A 130 22.30 -16.02 9.12
CA GLY A 130 21.32 -16.93 9.67
C GLY A 130 21.24 -18.15 8.77
N ALA A 131 21.78 -19.27 9.25
CA ALA A 131 21.84 -20.53 8.50
C ALA A 131 20.48 -21.02 7.95
N ASN A 132 19.40 -20.29 8.23
CA ASN A 132 18.05 -20.76 7.97
C ASN A 132 17.13 -19.58 7.59
N GLY A 133 17.28 -18.99 6.44
CA GLY A 133 16.42 -17.89 5.92
C GLY A 133 14.89 -18.07 6.03
N LEU A 134 14.43 -19.12 6.69
CA LEU A 134 13.04 -19.55 6.82
C LEU A 134 12.20 -18.75 7.83
N PHE A 135 12.82 -17.97 8.71
CA PHE A 135 12.12 -17.30 9.81
C PHE A 135 12.08 -15.78 9.71
N ARG A 136 12.54 -15.23 8.59
CA ARG A 136 12.51 -13.80 8.30
C ARG A 136 12.00 -13.56 6.90
N PRO A 137 11.46 -12.38 6.60
CA PRO A 137 11.19 -11.96 5.23
C PRO A 137 12.48 -12.00 4.39
N GLN A 138 12.41 -12.62 3.22
CA GLN A 138 13.47 -12.63 2.22
C GLN A 138 13.12 -11.55 1.19
N ILE A 139 13.79 -10.41 1.29
CA ILE A 139 13.47 -9.21 0.52
C ILE A 139 14.68 -8.79 -0.29
N GLU A 140 14.44 -8.47 -1.55
CA GLU A 140 15.38 -7.81 -2.44
C GLU A 140 14.93 -6.38 -2.67
N PHE A 141 15.60 -5.43 -2.00
CA PHE A 141 15.28 -4.02 -2.16
C PHE A 141 15.82 -3.47 -3.47
N ASP A 142 15.01 -2.64 -4.13
CA ASP A 142 15.34 -1.94 -5.36
C ASP A 142 14.86 -0.48 -5.28
N SER A 143 15.72 0.47 -5.62
CA SER A 143 15.43 1.90 -5.62
C SER A 143 15.05 2.47 -7.00
N ALA A 144 14.77 1.63 -7.98
CA ALA A 144 14.35 2.06 -9.31
C ALA A 144 13.14 3.00 -9.24
N GLU A 145 13.19 4.09 -10.01
CA GLU A 145 12.10 5.08 -10.10
C GLU A 145 10.96 4.58 -11.00
N ALA A 146 11.28 3.67 -11.90
CA ALA A 146 10.31 3.04 -12.79
C ALA A 146 10.67 1.56 -12.97
N PHE A 147 9.68 0.70 -12.84
CA PHE A 147 9.81 -0.75 -12.92
C PHE A 147 8.49 -1.37 -13.39
N SER A 148 8.43 -2.69 -13.46
CA SER A 148 7.17 -3.40 -13.73
C SER A 148 6.98 -4.55 -12.75
N VAL A 149 5.72 -4.79 -12.38
CA VAL A 149 5.29 -6.01 -11.68
C VAL A 149 4.26 -6.69 -12.56
N GLY A 150 4.65 -7.80 -13.17
CA GLY A 150 3.85 -8.40 -14.25
C GLY A 150 3.64 -7.39 -15.38
N SER A 151 2.42 -7.27 -15.86
CA SER A 151 2.01 -6.33 -16.91
C SER A 151 1.84 -4.89 -16.45
N VAL A 152 1.83 -4.63 -15.13
CA VAL A 152 1.70 -3.27 -14.57
C VAL A 152 3.03 -2.54 -14.60
N ARG A 153 3.10 -1.44 -15.33
CA ARG A 153 4.19 -0.45 -15.22
C ARG A 153 3.97 0.44 -14.00
N VAL A 154 5.00 0.59 -13.19
CA VAL A 154 4.99 1.41 -11.97
C VAL A 154 6.01 2.52 -12.09
N GLU A 155 5.61 3.75 -11.79
CA GLU A 155 6.46 4.92 -11.81
C GLU A 155 6.31 5.72 -10.51
N ARG A 156 7.43 6.07 -9.88
CA ARG A 156 7.44 6.87 -8.66
C ARG A 156 6.96 8.30 -8.91
N LEU A 157 6.17 8.81 -7.98
CA LEU A 157 5.68 10.18 -7.93
C LEU A 157 6.26 10.86 -6.68
N MET A 158 7.00 11.93 -6.85
CA MET A 158 7.52 12.69 -5.71
C MET A 158 6.41 13.51 -5.07
N VAL A 159 6.39 13.52 -3.73
CA VAL A 159 5.42 14.27 -2.92
C VAL A 159 6.12 14.93 -1.74
N GLU A 160 5.51 15.98 -1.18
CA GLU A 160 6.00 16.64 0.02
C GLU A 160 5.20 16.16 1.24
N HIS A 161 5.90 15.63 2.25
CA HIS A 161 5.27 15.11 3.47
C HIS A 161 6.01 15.53 4.76
N GLY A 162 7.10 16.30 4.62
CA GLY A 162 8.00 16.62 5.72
C GLY A 162 8.93 15.46 6.13
N PHE A 163 8.86 14.35 5.42
CA PHE A 163 9.64 13.12 5.55
C PHE A 163 9.79 12.51 4.15
N PRO A 164 10.90 11.81 3.82
CA PRO A 164 11.05 11.16 2.53
C PRO A 164 9.86 10.25 2.23
N CYS A 165 9.05 10.65 1.25
CA CYS A 165 7.80 9.99 0.89
C CYS A 165 7.57 10.09 -0.61
N CYS A 166 6.94 9.09 -1.19
CA CYS A 166 6.52 9.10 -2.58
C CYS A 166 5.12 8.49 -2.75
N GLY A 167 4.49 8.83 -3.85
CA GLY A 167 3.37 8.08 -4.38
C GLY A 167 3.80 7.26 -5.58
N TYR A 168 2.84 6.63 -6.26
CA TYR A 168 3.08 5.82 -7.44
C TYR A 168 2.00 6.01 -8.50
N LEU A 169 2.43 5.97 -9.75
CA LEU A 169 1.56 5.91 -10.93
C LEU A 169 1.65 4.48 -11.49
N PHE A 170 0.53 3.82 -11.56
CA PHE A 170 0.37 2.48 -12.14
C PHE A 170 -0.28 2.61 -13.51
N SER A 171 0.21 1.86 -14.50
CA SER A 171 -0.32 1.88 -15.85
C SER A 171 -0.37 0.46 -16.42
N GLU A 172 -1.51 0.06 -16.98
CA GLU A 172 -1.73 -1.22 -17.62
C GLU A 172 -2.83 -1.10 -18.67
N GLY A 173 -2.64 -1.63 -19.88
CA GLY A 173 -3.68 -1.66 -20.92
C GLY A 173 -4.28 -0.29 -21.30
N GLY A 174 -3.57 0.82 -21.02
CA GLY A 174 -4.06 2.19 -21.19
C GLY A 174 -4.76 2.77 -19.95
N ALA A 175 -5.11 1.96 -18.96
CA ALA A 175 -5.62 2.42 -17.67
C ALA A 175 -4.50 3.03 -16.83
N ARG A 176 -4.81 4.06 -16.03
CA ARG A 176 -3.86 4.77 -15.19
C ARG A 176 -4.44 5.03 -13.79
N ILE A 177 -3.71 4.61 -12.75
CA ILE A 177 -4.08 4.83 -11.35
C ILE A 177 -2.94 5.57 -10.67
N ALA A 178 -3.22 6.68 -10.00
CA ALA A 178 -2.27 7.34 -9.12
C ALA A 178 -2.62 7.08 -7.66
N TYR A 179 -1.63 6.69 -6.86
CA TYR A 179 -1.78 6.39 -5.43
C TYR A 179 -0.85 7.28 -4.61
N VAL A 180 -1.42 8.12 -3.76
CA VAL A 180 -0.72 9.04 -2.86
C VAL A 180 -1.39 8.98 -1.49
N SER A 181 -0.91 8.09 -0.62
CA SER A 181 -1.47 7.89 0.74
C SER A 181 -1.15 9.03 1.69
N ASP A 182 0.04 9.61 1.54
CA ASP A 182 0.56 10.62 2.45
C ASP A 182 1.20 11.76 1.66
N CYS A 183 0.68 12.95 1.84
CA CYS A 183 1.30 14.16 1.31
C CYS A 183 0.73 15.41 2.00
N HIS A 184 1.56 16.44 2.05
CA HIS A 184 1.16 17.81 2.39
C HIS A 184 1.01 18.65 1.12
N GLU A 185 1.85 18.37 0.11
CA GLU A 185 1.84 19.06 -1.16
C GLU A 185 2.21 18.13 -2.31
N LEU A 186 1.56 18.33 -3.46
CA LEU A 186 1.90 17.70 -4.72
C LEU A 186 2.70 18.69 -5.58
N PRO A 187 3.99 18.42 -5.85
CA PRO A 187 4.79 19.25 -6.78
C PRO A 187 4.15 19.33 -8.16
N ASP A 188 4.34 20.45 -8.86
CA ASP A 188 3.76 20.65 -10.19
C ASP A 188 4.19 19.56 -11.19
N ALA A 189 5.42 19.07 -11.12
CA ALA A 189 5.89 17.95 -11.93
C ALA A 189 5.07 16.66 -11.70
N THR A 190 4.68 16.39 -10.46
CA THR A 190 3.80 15.26 -10.11
C THR A 190 2.39 15.49 -10.63
N LEU A 191 1.86 16.70 -10.45
CA LEU A 191 0.52 17.06 -10.95
C LEU A 191 0.40 16.87 -12.46
N GLU A 192 1.41 17.30 -13.23
CA GLU A 192 1.41 17.11 -14.69
C GLU A 192 1.35 15.63 -15.08
N ARG A 193 2.05 14.76 -14.34
CA ARG A 193 2.09 13.31 -14.62
C ARG A 193 0.77 12.60 -14.30
N VAL A 194 0.01 13.09 -13.33
CA VAL A 194 -1.24 12.44 -12.89
C VAL A 194 -2.50 13.08 -13.50
N LYS A 195 -2.37 14.09 -14.36
CA LYS A 195 -3.52 14.69 -15.06
C LYS A 195 -4.34 13.63 -15.82
N GLY A 196 -5.65 13.69 -15.62
CA GLY A 196 -6.61 12.86 -16.32
C GLY A 196 -6.45 11.35 -16.05
N VAL A 197 -5.86 10.94 -14.92
CA VAL A 197 -5.83 9.51 -14.53
C VAL A 197 -7.24 8.96 -14.37
N ASP A 198 -7.41 7.67 -14.60
CA ASP A 198 -8.72 7.03 -14.42
C ASP A 198 -9.13 7.01 -12.96
N VAL A 199 -8.17 6.73 -12.07
CA VAL A 199 -8.39 6.72 -10.62
C VAL A 199 -7.28 7.48 -9.91
N MET A 200 -7.66 8.38 -9.00
CA MET A 200 -6.77 9.03 -8.04
C MET A 200 -7.07 8.56 -6.64
N VAL A 201 -6.16 7.83 -5.99
CA VAL A 201 -6.19 7.57 -4.56
C VAL A 201 -5.36 8.65 -3.87
N LEU A 202 -5.98 9.49 -3.06
CA LEU A 202 -5.35 10.69 -2.52
C LEU A 202 -5.53 10.80 -1.01
N ASN A 203 -4.47 11.21 -0.33
CA ASN A 203 -4.51 11.61 1.06
C ASN A 203 -5.60 12.68 1.30
N CYS A 204 -6.42 12.49 2.34
CA CYS A 204 -7.30 13.53 2.86
C CYS A 204 -7.56 13.26 4.34
N LEU A 205 -6.75 13.87 5.22
CA LEU A 205 -6.80 13.52 6.65
C LEU A 205 -8.11 13.96 7.32
N ARG A 206 -8.53 15.21 7.08
CA ARG A 206 -9.67 15.86 7.75
C ARG A 206 -10.05 17.18 7.08
N GLU A 207 -11.15 17.84 7.56
CA GLU A 207 -11.54 19.15 7.04
C GLU A 207 -10.53 20.26 7.42
N ARG A 208 -10.02 20.24 8.65
CA ARG A 208 -9.07 21.24 9.16
C ARG A 208 -7.67 21.02 8.58
N GLU A 209 -6.91 22.10 8.45
CA GLU A 209 -5.50 22.06 8.01
C GLU A 209 -4.65 21.19 8.94
N HIS A 210 -3.64 20.58 8.35
CA HIS A 210 -2.63 19.77 9.02
C HIS A 210 -1.24 20.07 8.44
N PRO A 211 -0.17 20.07 9.24
CA PRO A 211 1.16 20.45 8.77
C PRO A 211 1.80 19.46 7.78
N THR A 212 1.39 18.20 7.78
CA THR A 212 2.00 17.13 6.98
C THR A 212 1.02 16.36 6.07
N HIS A 213 -0.29 16.66 6.17
CA HIS A 213 -1.32 15.97 5.38
C HIS A 213 -2.28 16.98 4.74
N LEU A 214 -2.97 16.55 3.69
CA LEU A 214 -3.98 17.37 3.03
C LEU A 214 -5.24 17.51 3.90
N SER A 215 -5.75 18.75 3.95
CA SER A 215 -7.12 19.03 4.36
C SER A 215 -8.09 18.75 3.21
N LEU A 216 -9.37 18.60 3.51
CA LEU A 216 -10.43 18.40 2.51
C LEU A 216 -10.38 19.48 1.42
N LYS A 217 -10.24 20.76 1.81
CA LYS A 217 -10.18 21.88 0.86
C LYS A 217 -9.00 21.76 -0.09
N ARG A 218 -7.82 21.40 0.41
CA ARG A 218 -6.62 21.24 -0.43
C ARG A 218 -6.73 20.02 -1.33
N ALA A 219 -7.23 18.90 -0.80
CA ALA A 219 -7.42 17.68 -1.57
C ALA A 219 -8.39 17.91 -2.75
N LEU A 220 -9.53 18.57 -2.53
CA LEU A 220 -10.46 18.93 -3.61
C LEU A 220 -9.83 19.88 -4.62
N GLY A 221 -9.05 20.88 -4.18
CA GLY A 221 -8.33 21.77 -5.09
C GLY A 221 -7.30 21.05 -5.98
N TYR A 222 -6.68 19.97 -5.48
CA TYR A 222 -5.84 19.10 -6.32
C TYR A 222 -6.67 18.27 -7.29
N LEU A 223 -7.83 17.74 -6.89
CA LEU A 223 -8.70 17.00 -7.81
C LEU A 223 -9.21 17.88 -8.96
N ASP A 224 -9.51 19.16 -8.71
CA ASP A 224 -9.87 20.10 -9.78
C ASP A 224 -8.74 20.30 -10.81
N ARG A 225 -7.47 20.29 -10.35
CA ARG A 225 -6.29 20.42 -11.23
C ARG A 225 -5.94 19.11 -11.94
N ILE A 226 -6.13 17.97 -11.29
CA ILE A 226 -5.83 16.63 -11.82
C ILE A 226 -6.92 16.19 -12.80
N ALA A 227 -8.17 16.51 -12.51
CA ALA A 227 -9.37 16.08 -13.25
C ALA A 227 -9.42 14.55 -13.47
N PRO A 228 -9.32 13.72 -12.43
CA PRO A 228 -9.41 12.27 -12.56
C PRO A 228 -10.85 11.86 -12.89
N LYS A 229 -11.04 10.67 -13.50
CA LYS A 229 -12.41 10.14 -13.72
C LYS A 229 -13.10 9.77 -12.40
N ARG A 230 -12.36 9.19 -11.45
CA ARG A 230 -12.80 8.85 -10.10
C ARG A 230 -11.70 9.16 -9.11
N ALA A 231 -12.06 9.48 -7.87
CA ALA A 231 -11.08 9.67 -6.80
C ALA A 231 -11.52 8.96 -5.52
N PHE A 232 -10.55 8.46 -4.73
CA PHE A 232 -10.79 7.87 -3.42
C PHE A 232 -9.92 8.53 -2.39
N PHE A 233 -10.54 9.06 -1.34
CA PHE A 233 -9.80 9.61 -0.21
C PHE A 233 -9.41 8.52 0.78
N VAL A 234 -8.14 8.54 1.16
CA VAL A 234 -7.51 7.62 2.12
C VAL A 234 -6.85 8.41 3.26
N HIS A 235 -6.32 7.71 4.25
CA HIS A 235 -5.65 8.27 5.44
C HIS A 235 -6.54 9.19 6.27
N MET A 236 -7.85 8.96 6.25
CA MET A 236 -8.84 9.77 6.96
C MET A 236 -8.80 9.49 8.46
N CYS A 237 -8.79 10.55 9.27
CA CYS A 237 -8.88 10.45 10.73
C CYS A 237 -10.35 10.19 11.19
N HIS A 238 -10.59 10.27 12.50
CA HIS A 238 -11.88 9.99 13.12
C HIS A 238 -12.79 11.21 13.27
N ASP A 239 -12.50 12.33 12.59
CA ASP A 239 -13.31 13.54 12.69
C ASP A 239 -14.69 13.37 12.03
N LEU A 240 -14.74 12.63 10.91
CA LEU A 240 -15.96 12.37 10.16
C LEU A 240 -16.19 10.86 9.96
N SER A 241 -17.44 10.44 10.12
CA SER A 241 -17.89 9.10 9.75
C SER A 241 -17.92 8.92 8.24
N HIS A 242 -18.04 7.68 7.78
CA HIS A 242 -18.13 7.38 6.34
C HIS A 242 -19.32 8.11 5.68
N VAL A 243 -20.48 8.14 6.35
CA VAL A 243 -21.67 8.82 5.84
C VAL A 243 -21.48 10.33 5.78
N GLU A 244 -20.81 10.91 6.77
CA GLU A 244 -20.50 12.36 6.76
C GLU A 244 -19.50 12.70 5.65
N TRP A 245 -18.50 11.86 5.41
CA TRP A 245 -17.60 12.00 4.26
C TRP A 245 -18.36 11.96 2.94
N LEU A 246 -19.26 10.99 2.74
CA LEU A 246 -20.13 10.95 1.53
C LEU A 246 -20.92 12.22 1.35
N SER A 247 -21.47 12.78 2.44
CA SER A 247 -22.19 14.05 2.39
C SER A 247 -21.31 15.23 1.99
N ARG A 248 -20.06 15.29 2.50
CA ARG A 248 -19.10 16.36 2.15
C ARG A 248 -18.62 16.28 0.70
N LEU A 249 -18.58 15.07 0.13
CA LEU A 249 -18.09 14.80 -1.21
C LEU A 249 -19.20 14.74 -2.27
N ALA A 250 -20.45 14.95 -1.86
CA ALA A 250 -21.59 14.95 -2.78
C ALA A 250 -21.40 15.96 -3.93
N GLY A 251 -21.54 15.49 -5.17
CA GLY A 251 -21.35 16.30 -6.38
C GLY A 251 -19.90 16.44 -6.85
N THR A 252 -18.94 15.77 -6.20
CA THR A 252 -17.56 15.65 -6.65
C THR A 252 -17.30 14.28 -7.29
N CYS A 253 -16.10 14.08 -7.89
CA CYS A 253 -15.65 12.76 -8.36
C CYS A 253 -15.03 11.90 -7.26
N ALA A 254 -15.01 12.35 -6.00
CA ALA A 254 -14.35 11.70 -4.89
C ALA A 254 -15.31 10.95 -3.97
N GLU A 255 -14.85 9.82 -3.46
CA GLU A 255 -15.51 9.00 -2.45
C GLU A 255 -14.57 8.68 -1.29
N PRO A 256 -15.06 8.48 -0.05
CA PRO A 256 -14.22 8.01 1.04
C PRO A 256 -13.93 6.51 0.85
N ALA A 257 -12.67 6.11 0.87
CA ALA A 257 -12.29 4.71 0.88
C ALA A 257 -12.65 4.03 2.22
N TYR A 258 -12.78 2.72 2.19
CA TYR A 258 -12.98 1.87 3.35
C TYR A 258 -12.30 0.52 3.15
N ASP A 259 -12.09 -0.23 4.23
CA ASP A 259 -11.41 -1.52 4.18
C ASP A 259 -12.20 -2.53 3.34
N GLY A 260 -11.54 -3.17 2.38
CA GLY A 260 -12.17 -4.10 1.44
C GLY A 260 -12.84 -3.43 0.23
N LEU A 261 -12.67 -2.13 0.02
CA LEU A 261 -13.11 -1.48 -1.21
C LEU A 261 -12.31 -2.00 -2.41
N GLU A 262 -13.02 -2.54 -3.39
CA GLU A 262 -12.44 -3.00 -4.65
C GLU A 262 -12.74 -1.99 -5.77
N VAL A 263 -11.74 -1.72 -6.59
CA VAL A 263 -11.83 -0.77 -7.70
C VAL A 263 -11.24 -1.42 -8.94
N GLU A 264 -12.09 -1.75 -9.89
CA GLU A 264 -11.65 -2.19 -11.21
C GLU A 264 -11.41 -0.99 -12.12
N VAL A 265 -10.27 -1.01 -12.83
CA VAL A 265 -9.88 0.03 -13.77
C VAL A 265 -9.42 -0.64 -15.07
N GLY A 266 -10.15 -0.44 -16.14
CA GLY A 266 -9.84 -1.02 -17.43
C GLY A 266 -10.41 -0.19 -18.58
N ASN A 267 -10.01 -0.47 -19.79
CA ASN A 267 -10.62 0.11 -20.98
C ASN A 267 -12.09 -0.28 -21.00
N GLY A 268 -12.97 0.67 -20.73
CA GLY A 268 -14.40 0.48 -20.69
C GLY A 268 -14.96 -0.08 -22.02
N GLY A 269 -14.91 -1.37 -22.15
CA GLY A 269 -15.82 -2.12 -22.98
C GLY A 269 -17.11 -2.27 -22.20
N GLY A 270 -18.11 -1.47 -22.51
CA GLY A 270 -19.38 -1.43 -21.79
C GLY A 270 -20.01 -2.83 -21.63
N ARG A 271 -20.47 -3.11 -20.45
CA ARG A 271 -21.63 -3.96 -20.20
C ARG A 271 -22.63 -3.17 -19.37
#